data_f569f1a4c333c1481e955e51b8de9e68
#
_entry.id   f569f1a4c333c1481e955e51b8de9e68
#
_cell.length_a   1.000
_cell.length_b   1.000
_cell.length_c   1.000
_cell.angle_alpha   90.00
_cell.angle_beta   90.00
_cell.angle_gamma   90.00
#
_symmetry.space_group_name_H-M   'P 1'
#
loop_
_entity.id
_entity.type
_entity.pdbx_description
1 polymer ?
#
loop_
_entity_poly.entity_id
_entity_poly.type
_entity_poly.pdbx_seq_one_letter_code
_entity_poly.pdbx_strand_id
1 'polypeptide(L)'
;MRKYYRGLCGVLAGCLMAAAPSLSVRAEEAGYIRATTYTSDAWVSNFWNTESDHMEEELAQIAADGFNTIILVIPWREFQPSVMPLTYNPYAFEKLDQVMEAAEKQGLSVMFRVGYTWDYYGDESSVYRFRELLRSEAVRNGWLAYAGRIYETGNRYSNFCGGFMTWEDFWNYAEDAGNFGRRDNSRKEAKQIGFQDYLKKHYTLSQLNEIYQPAVPFSSYSDVYIPGRSDHAYRLFYEFYDAYLEELLADTQKCFPGLSMEVRLDADPVPGADGEEMTWVSHFDTFDCGDADYTALMYSVSMGRAAGQTVLVHEALRTMGEQLAQVKAHNGGKPIMIDQLLYMDETEAFQSNARLLESHRGLFLMGLPDILRRYTNGYGIWTYRNYTNNPVYNSQFALGSRGWEVSGAAVQTRNGSSQMMISPGGKISQKIGHRIGGRNTHDNYVRFTADSDSPAEVTVTLGTQKQQISVDGEQQFTLEFGRDGYYSVEFETDGEVYLDNIQVYNFIQDGQLRDVDGNELSCMAPMRHLNRAMQ
;
A
#
# COMPACT_ATOMS: atom_id res chain seq x y z
N MET A 1 -36.46 32.61 -23.18
CA MET A 1 -37.17 32.15 -21.97
C MET A 1 -36.15 31.69 -20.96
N ARG A 2 -35.82 32.60 -20.01
CA ARG A 2 -35.02 32.33 -18.82
C ARG A 2 -36.00 31.87 -17.72
N LYS A 3 -35.64 30.83 -16.98
CA LYS A 3 -35.96 30.53 -15.59
C LYS A 3 -36.15 29.02 -15.41
N TYR A 4 -35.42 28.53 -14.45
CA TYR A 4 -35.49 27.37 -13.59
C TYR A 4 -34.24 26.48 -13.66
N TYR A 5 -33.23 26.87 -12.88
CA TYR A 5 -32.38 25.99 -12.08
C TYR A 5 -31.72 26.83 -10.98
N ARG A 6 -32.48 27.04 -9.91
CA ARG A 6 -31.98 27.46 -8.60
C ARG A 6 -32.63 26.56 -7.58
N GLY A 7 -31.81 25.78 -6.88
CA GLY A 7 -32.26 25.12 -5.68
C GLY A 7 -31.71 23.73 -5.52
N LEU A 8 -30.43 23.62 -5.12
CA LEU A 8 -29.89 22.58 -4.24
C LEU A 8 -28.48 22.99 -3.79
N CYS A 9 -28.43 24.09 -3.05
CA CYS A 9 -27.31 24.43 -2.19
C CYS A 9 -27.89 24.66 -0.82
N GLY A 10 -27.49 23.89 0.17
CA GLY A 10 -27.79 24.24 1.53
C GLY A 10 -28.22 23.08 2.41
N VAL A 11 -27.33 22.21 2.77
CA VAL A 11 -27.20 21.72 4.16
C VAL A 11 -25.71 21.48 4.39
N LEU A 12 -24.96 22.53 4.60
CA LEU A 12 -23.72 22.48 5.38
C LEU A 12 -24.18 22.55 6.84
N ALA A 13 -24.42 21.41 7.43
CA ALA A 13 -24.50 21.28 8.87
C ALA A 13 -23.10 21.61 9.41
N GLY A 14 -22.99 22.74 10.11
CA GLY A 14 -21.80 23.09 10.87
C GLY A 14 -21.62 22.09 12.01
N CYS A 15 -20.94 21.01 11.76
CA CYS A 15 -20.28 20.24 12.80
C CYS A 15 -19.09 21.09 13.24
N LEU A 16 -19.12 21.62 14.45
CA LEU A 16 -17.94 22.00 15.20
C LEU A 16 -17.12 20.70 15.34
N MET A 17 -16.22 20.44 14.38
CA MET A 17 -15.19 19.43 14.56
C MET A 17 -14.28 19.95 15.67
N ALA A 18 -14.37 19.33 16.85
CA ALA A 18 -13.27 19.40 17.79
C ALA A 18 -12.06 18.82 17.04
N ALA A 19 -11.06 19.65 16.74
CA ALA A 19 -9.84 19.20 16.11
C ALA A 19 -9.28 18.05 16.98
N ALA A 20 -9.10 16.88 16.37
CA ALA A 20 -8.38 15.81 17.04
C ALA A 20 -6.99 16.36 17.39
N PRO A 21 -6.44 16.05 18.57
CA PRO A 21 -5.10 16.47 18.91
C PRO A 21 -4.12 15.99 17.84
N SER A 22 -3.19 16.86 17.42
CA SER A 22 -2.16 16.53 16.46
C SER A 22 -1.31 15.34 16.90
N LEU A 23 -0.64 14.65 15.99
CA LEU A 23 0.27 13.55 16.33
C LEU A 23 1.31 13.98 17.36
N SER A 24 1.78 15.25 17.31
CA SER A 24 2.72 15.82 18.27
C SER A 24 2.16 15.83 19.69
N VAL A 25 0.90 16.18 19.87
CA VAL A 25 0.24 16.20 21.20
C VAL A 25 0.02 14.78 21.71
N ARG A 26 -0.40 13.86 20.83
CA ARG A 26 -0.57 12.45 21.21
C ARG A 26 0.77 11.71 21.38
N ALA A 27 1.80 12.07 20.58
CA ALA A 27 3.14 11.50 20.72
C ALA A 27 3.86 12.00 21.98
N GLU A 28 3.62 13.23 22.43
CA GLU A 28 4.11 13.71 23.73
C GLU A 28 3.48 12.94 24.90
N GLU A 29 2.20 12.56 24.79
CA GLU A 29 1.51 11.73 25.79
C GLU A 29 1.87 10.23 25.68
N ALA A 30 2.11 9.72 24.48
CA ALA A 30 2.40 8.30 24.20
C ALA A 30 3.89 7.92 24.26
N GLY A 31 4.80 8.90 24.35
CA GLY A 31 6.23 8.68 24.26
C GLY A 31 6.72 8.36 22.84
N TYR A 32 7.89 7.77 22.72
CA TYR A 32 8.49 7.42 21.44
C TYR A 32 7.70 6.30 20.72
N ILE A 33 7.35 6.50 19.44
CA ILE A 33 6.56 5.54 18.66
C ILE A 33 7.42 4.33 18.27
N ARG A 34 6.96 3.15 18.64
CA ARG A 34 7.55 1.86 18.30
C ARG A 34 6.49 1.04 17.59
N ALA A 35 6.48 1.11 16.26
CA ALA A 35 5.42 0.56 15.45
C ALA A 35 5.86 -0.68 14.66
N THR A 36 4.88 -1.43 14.21
CA THR A 36 5.06 -2.46 13.18
C THR A 36 3.84 -2.48 12.25
N THR A 37 4.07 -2.79 10.98
CA THR A 37 2.96 -3.03 10.05
C THR A 37 2.23 -4.31 10.45
N TYR A 38 0.91 -4.23 10.55
CA TYR A 38 0.03 -5.33 10.91
C TYR A 38 -0.95 -5.66 9.78
N THR A 39 -0.90 -6.89 9.34
CA THR A 39 -1.81 -7.46 8.34
C THR A 39 -2.08 -8.94 8.62
N SER A 40 -1.96 -9.38 9.87
CA SER A 40 -1.98 -10.80 10.25
C SER A 40 -0.97 -11.59 9.42
N ASP A 41 -1.37 -12.71 8.85
CA ASP A 41 -0.58 -13.55 7.95
C ASP A 41 -0.92 -13.32 6.46
N ALA A 42 -1.59 -12.20 6.12
CA ALA A 42 -2.02 -11.90 4.76
C ALA A 42 -1.23 -10.73 4.16
N TRP A 43 -1.15 -10.69 2.83
CA TRP A 43 -0.69 -9.50 2.11
C TRP A 43 -1.60 -8.29 2.40
N VAL A 44 -1.04 -7.11 2.39
CA VAL A 44 -1.72 -5.86 2.81
C VAL A 44 -3.06 -5.59 2.14
N SER A 45 -3.24 -5.93 0.86
CA SER A 45 -4.52 -5.80 0.18
C SER A 45 -5.46 -6.95 0.54
N ASN A 46 -4.94 -8.17 0.68
CA ASN A 46 -5.73 -9.36 0.98
C ASN A 46 -6.28 -9.36 2.40
N PHE A 47 -5.55 -8.77 3.34
CA PHE A 47 -5.98 -8.66 4.72
C PHE A 47 -7.42 -8.13 4.85
N TRP A 48 -7.81 -7.15 4.04
CA TRP A 48 -9.13 -6.53 4.07
C TRP A 48 -10.23 -7.37 3.43
N ASN A 49 -9.87 -8.52 2.89
CA ASN A 49 -10.71 -9.42 2.12
C ASN A 49 -10.60 -10.87 2.61
N THR A 50 -9.99 -11.08 3.77
CA THR A 50 -9.71 -12.39 4.36
C THR A 50 -10.17 -12.38 5.82
N GLU A 51 -10.76 -13.46 6.30
CA GLU A 51 -11.04 -13.65 7.72
C GLU A 51 -9.75 -13.80 8.53
N SER A 52 -9.76 -13.34 9.76
CA SER A 52 -8.63 -13.41 10.70
C SER A 52 -9.12 -13.86 12.06
N ASP A 53 -8.94 -15.15 12.38
CA ASP A 53 -9.46 -15.78 13.59
C ASP A 53 -8.63 -15.47 14.84
N HIS A 54 -7.38 -14.98 14.68
CA HIS A 54 -6.40 -14.80 15.77
C HIS A 54 -5.99 -13.35 16.01
N MET A 55 -6.78 -12.39 15.55
CA MET A 55 -6.43 -10.94 15.58
C MET A 55 -6.11 -10.45 17.01
N GLU A 56 -6.95 -10.78 18.00
CA GLU A 56 -6.74 -10.32 19.39
C GLU A 56 -5.46 -10.91 19.99
N GLU A 57 -5.16 -12.16 19.72
CA GLU A 57 -3.95 -12.86 20.18
C GLU A 57 -2.69 -12.29 19.53
N GLU A 58 -2.74 -12.00 18.23
CA GLU A 58 -1.63 -11.40 17.48
C GLU A 58 -1.31 -10.00 17.98
N LEU A 59 -2.34 -9.16 18.20
CA LEU A 59 -2.17 -7.81 18.72
C LEU A 59 -1.64 -7.81 20.17
N ALA A 60 -2.12 -8.75 21.00
CA ALA A 60 -1.57 -8.94 22.35
C ALA A 60 -0.09 -9.32 22.30
N GLN A 61 0.31 -10.17 21.34
CA GLN A 61 1.70 -10.55 21.16
C GLN A 61 2.58 -9.37 20.69
N ILE A 62 2.07 -8.53 19.78
CA ILE A 62 2.76 -7.32 19.32
C ILE A 62 3.02 -6.37 20.51
N ALA A 63 2.03 -6.15 21.36
CA ALA A 63 2.17 -5.35 22.58
C ALA A 63 3.19 -5.97 23.56
N ALA A 64 3.16 -7.30 23.76
CA ALA A 64 4.10 -8.01 24.61
C ALA A 64 5.55 -7.95 24.09
N ASP A 65 5.75 -7.85 22.77
CA ASP A 65 7.07 -7.67 22.15
C ASP A 65 7.60 -6.22 22.28
N GLY A 66 6.82 -5.33 22.92
CA GLY A 66 7.23 -3.97 23.30
C GLY A 66 6.90 -2.91 22.25
N PHE A 67 6.13 -3.22 21.23
CA PHE A 67 5.53 -2.21 20.35
C PHE A 67 4.39 -1.48 21.08
N ASN A 68 4.16 -0.22 20.73
CA ASN A 68 3.04 0.56 21.24
C ASN A 68 2.10 1.06 20.14
N THR A 69 2.42 0.76 18.89
CA THR A 69 1.68 1.25 17.72
C THR A 69 1.66 0.17 16.64
N ILE A 70 0.56 0.07 15.92
CA ILE A 70 0.50 -0.66 14.65
C ILE A 70 0.28 0.30 13.49
N ILE A 71 0.85 -0.02 12.33
CA ILE A 71 0.59 0.67 11.07
C ILE A 71 -0.35 -0.20 10.25
N LEU A 72 -1.52 0.32 9.93
CA LEU A 72 -2.49 -0.32 9.04
C LEU A 72 -2.38 0.28 7.65
N VAL A 73 -2.07 -0.54 6.67
CA VAL A 73 -2.14 -0.15 5.27
C VAL A 73 -3.59 -0.15 4.84
N ILE A 74 -4.07 0.98 4.33
CA ILE A 74 -5.47 1.20 3.91
C ILE A 74 -5.51 1.30 2.38
N PRO A 75 -5.66 0.19 1.64
CA PRO A 75 -5.62 0.22 0.19
C PRO A 75 -6.86 0.90 -0.38
N TRP A 76 -6.68 1.85 -1.27
CA TRP A 76 -7.76 2.64 -1.83
C TRP A 76 -8.85 1.77 -2.47
N ARG A 77 -8.46 0.79 -3.29
CA ARG A 77 -9.39 -0.07 -4.02
C ARG A 77 -10.18 -1.01 -3.11
N GLU A 78 -9.57 -1.51 -2.05
CA GLU A 78 -10.24 -2.41 -1.10
C GLU A 78 -11.37 -1.71 -0.34
N PHE A 79 -11.19 -0.44 0.01
CA PHE A 79 -12.19 0.36 0.72
C PHE A 79 -13.16 1.07 -0.23
N GLN A 80 -12.70 1.49 -1.41
CA GLN A 80 -13.48 2.17 -2.44
C GLN A 80 -13.31 1.47 -3.80
N PRO A 81 -14.05 0.38 -4.04
CA PRO A 81 -13.92 -0.44 -5.25
C PRO A 81 -14.24 0.33 -6.55
N SER A 82 -15.06 1.38 -6.48
CA SER A 82 -15.37 2.23 -7.62
C SER A 82 -15.47 3.69 -7.24
N VAL A 83 -14.97 4.57 -8.09
CA VAL A 83 -15.08 6.02 -7.97
C VAL A 83 -16.25 6.59 -8.80
N MET A 84 -16.73 5.84 -9.80
CA MET A 84 -17.88 6.21 -10.64
C MET A 84 -18.69 4.98 -11.06
N PRO A 85 -19.88 4.71 -10.45
CA PRO A 85 -20.42 5.40 -9.28
C PRO A 85 -19.56 5.16 -8.04
N LEU A 86 -19.58 6.11 -7.12
CA LEU A 86 -18.87 5.98 -5.86
C LEU A 86 -19.45 4.82 -5.05
N THR A 87 -18.62 3.82 -4.73
CA THR A 87 -19.01 2.66 -3.93
C THR A 87 -17.95 2.37 -2.88
N TYR A 88 -18.38 1.83 -1.74
CA TYR A 88 -17.51 1.41 -0.65
C TYR A 88 -17.72 -0.06 -0.34
N ASN A 89 -16.66 -0.70 0.15
CA ASN A 89 -16.69 -2.09 0.58
C ASN A 89 -17.10 -2.16 2.08
N PRO A 90 -18.31 -2.61 2.42
CA PRO A 90 -18.76 -2.65 3.81
C PRO A 90 -17.90 -3.60 4.67
N TYR A 91 -17.48 -4.73 4.12
CA TYR A 91 -16.64 -5.70 4.83
C TYR A 91 -15.29 -5.11 5.26
N ALA A 92 -14.61 -4.36 4.37
CA ALA A 92 -13.34 -3.74 4.71
C ALA A 92 -13.49 -2.70 5.85
N PHE A 93 -14.56 -1.92 5.86
CA PHE A 93 -14.83 -0.97 6.93
C PHE A 93 -15.19 -1.65 8.24
N GLU A 94 -15.99 -2.71 8.21
CA GLU A 94 -16.33 -3.51 9.39
C GLU A 94 -15.06 -4.16 9.99
N LYS A 95 -14.20 -4.71 9.14
CA LYS A 95 -12.92 -5.26 9.58
C LYS A 95 -12.00 -4.17 10.16
N LEU A 96 -12.00 -2.96 9.59
CA LEU A 96 -11.25 -1.84 10.16
C LEU A 96 -11.73 -1.51 11.57
N ASP A 97 -13.05 -1.46 11.80
CA ASP A 97 -13.62 -1.26 13.14
C ASP A 97 -13.16 -2.38 14.10
N GLN A 98 -13.19 -3.64 13.68
CA GLN A 98 -12.72 -4.79 14.49
C GLN A 98 -11.22 -4.65 14.87
N VAL A 99 -10.37 -4.27 13.93
CA VAL A 99 -8.92 -4.07 14.21
C VAL A 99 -8.71 -2.91 15.17
N MET A 100 -9.42 -1.79 14.99
CA MET A 100 -9.33 -0.62 15.88
C MET A 100 -9.70 -0.99 17.32
N GLU A 101 -10.81 -1.70 17.51
CA GLU A 101 -11.28 -2.16 18.83
C GLU A 101 -10.31 -3.18 19.46
N ALA A 102 -9.81 -4.13 18.68
CA ALA A 102 -8.87 -5.13 19.18
C ALA A 102 -7.53 -4.50 19.57
N ALA A 103 -7.03 -3.52 18.81
CA ALA A 103 -5.83 -2.77 19.13
C ALA A 103 -6.02 -1.91 20.41
N GLU A 104 -7.18 -1.26 20.57
CA GLU A 104 -7.50 -0.46 21.75
C GLU A 104 -7.50 -1.31 23.03
N LYS A 105 -8.07 -2.52 22.99
CA LYS A 105 -8.04 -3.48 24.11
C LYS A 105 -6.61 -3.84 24.55
N GLN A 106 -5.66 -3.85 23.62
CA GLN A 106 -4.25 -4.15 23.89
C GLN A 106 -3.41 -2.89 24.21
N GLY A 107 -4.02 -1.71 24.25
CA GLY A 107 -3.31 -0.44 24.50
C GLY A 107 -2.40 -0.02 23.34
N LEU A 108 -2.66 -0.52 22.13
CA LEU A 108 -1.91 -0.17 20.92
C LEU A 108 -2.54 1.03 20.23
N SER A 109 -1.73 2.03 19.90
CA SER A 109 -2.10 3.10 18.97
C SER A 109 -2.15 2.57 17.54
N VAL A 110 -2.95 3.22 16.70
CA VAL A 110 -3.13 2.83 15.30
C VAL A 110 -2.83 4.02 14.39
N MET A 111 -1.90 3.83 13.45
CA MET A 111 -1.53 4.78 12.40
C MET A 111 -1.96 4.24 11.05
N PHE A 112 -2.51 5.09 10.18
CA PHE A 112 -2.94 4.67 8.84
C PHE A 112 -1.92 5.05 7.76
N ARG A 113 -1.54 4.07 6.93
CA ARG A 113 -0.87 4.28 5.65
C ARG A 113 -1.95 4.32 4.56
N VAL A 114 -2.26 5.51 4.05
CA VAL A 114 -3.43 5.78 3.22
C VAL A 114 -3.09 5.75 1.74
N GLY A 115 -3.92 5.10 0.95
CA GLY A 115 -3.89 5.19 -0.51
C GLY A 115 -3.14 4.09 -1.24
N TYR A 116 -2.61 3.10 -0.53
CA TYR A 116 -1.91 1.97 -1.13
C TYR A 116 -2.75 1.29 -2.21
N THR A 117 -2.16 1.04 -3.38
CA THR A 117 -2.83 0.43 -4.53
C THR A 117 -2.05 -0.69 -5.20
N TRP A 118 -1.02 -1.20 -4.56
CA TRP A 118 -0.36 -2.42 -4.99
C TRP A 118 -1.36 -3.58 -4.90
N ASP A 119 -2.30 -3.56 -5.82
CA ASP A 119 -3.29 -4.61 -5.95
C ASP A 119 -2.86 -5.57 -7.06
N TYR A 120 -2.98 -6.83 -6.76
CA TYR A 120 -2.69 -7.92 -7.69
C TYR A 120 -3.97 -8.47 -8.31
N TYR A 121 -5.06 -7.70 -8.22
CA TYR A 121 -6.37 -8.12 -8.61
C TYR A 121 -6.76 -7.58 -9.98
N GLY A 122 -7.13 -8.50 -10.87
CA GLY A 122 -7.86 -8.17 -12.07
C GLY A 122 -7.09 -7.30 -13.07
N ASP A 123 -7.82 -6.50 -13.83
CA ASP A 123 -7.34 -5.78 -15.00
C ASP A 123 -6.83 -4.36 -14.71
N GLU A 124 -6.99 -3.88 -13.49
CA GLU A 124 -6.64 -2.51 -13.10
C GLU A 124 -5.23 -2.48 -12.50
N SER A 125 -4.27 -1.90 -13.21
CA SER A 125 -2.95 -1.66 -12.62
C SER A 125 -3.01 -0.52 -11.61
N SER A 126 -2.14 -0.57 -10.59
CA SER A 126 -1.98 0.51 -9.59
C SER A 126 -1.75 1.87 -10.25
N VAL A 127 -0.96 1.92 -11.31
CA VAL A 127 -0.67 3.10 -12.13
C VAL A 127 -1.92 3.74 -12.72
N TYR A 128 -2.97 2.97 -13.01
CA TYR A 128 -4.19 3.48 -13.64
C TYR A 128 -4.93 4.49 -12.75
N ARG A 129 -5.17 4.19 -11.48
CA ARG A 129 -5.90 5.09 -10.57
C ARG A 129 -5.14 6.39 -10.33
N PHE A 130 -3.85 6.33 -10.13
CA PHE A 130 -3.02 7.53 -9.93
C PHE A 130 -2.93 8.39 -11.18
N ARG A 131 -2.84 7.78 -12.35
CA ARG A 131 -2.91 8.50 -13.60
C ARG A 131 -4.24 9.24 -13.77
N GLU A 132 -5.33 8.61 -13.41
CA GLU A 132 -6.66 9.23 -13.49
C GLU A 132 -6.87 10.34 -12.43
N LEU A 133 -6.15 10.33 -11.31
CA LEU A 133 -6.12 11.45 -10.37
C LEU A 133 -5.67 12.76 -11.02
N LEU A 134 -4.66 12.70 -11.89
CA LEU A 134 -4.17 13.89 -12.60
C LEU A 134 -5.09 14.33 -13.74
N ARG A 135 -5.94 13.43 -14.25
CA ARG A 135 -6.77 13.66 -15.44
C ARG A 135 -8.22 13.97 -15.14
N SER A 136 -8.73 13.50 -14.01
CA SER A 136 -10.16 13.46 -13.74
C SER A 136 -10.51 14.06 -12.39
N GLU A 137 -11.23 15.18 -12.41
CA GLU A 137 -11.78 15.79 -11.20
C GLU A 137 -12.70 14.82 -10.44
N ALA A 138 -13.44 13.96 -11.15
CA ALA A 138 -14.30 12.97 -10.52
C ALA A 138 -13.48 11.93 -9.72
N VAL A 139 -12.33 11.50 -10.25
CA VAL A 139 -11.43 10.58 -9.55
C VAL A 139 -10.77 11.28 -8.36
N ARG A 140 -10.35 12.54 -8.51
CA ARG A 140 -9.83 13.36 -7.40
C ARG A 140 -10.86 13.55 -6.29
N ASN A 141 -12.11 13.83 -6.63
CA ASN A 141 -13.20 13.90 -5.66
C ASN A 141 -13.47 12.54 -5.00
N GLY A 142 -13.33 11.43 -5.74
CA GLY A 142 -13.39 10.08 -5.20
C GLY A 142 -12.28 9.81 -4.18
N TRP A 143 -11.06 10.24 -4.46
CA TRP A 143 -9.93 10.18 -3.53
C TRP A 143 -10.22 10.95 -2.23
N LEU A 144 -10.66 12.21 -2.34
CA LEU A 144 -10.98 13.03 -1.16
C LEU A 144 -12.11 12.41 -0.32
N ALA A 145 -13.14 11.86 -0.98
CA ALA A 145 -14.23 11.16 -0.29
C ALA A 145 -13.74 9.88 0.42
N TYR A 146 -12.82 9.14 -0.19
CA TYR A 146 -12.18 7.98 0.42
C TYR A 146 -11.36 8.40 1.65
N ALA A 147 -10.43 9.34 1.51
CA ALA A 147 -9.56 9.79 2.59
C ALA A 147 -10.37 10.37 3.77
N GLY A 148 -11.40 11.17 3.49
CA GLY A 148 -12.30 11.71 4.51
C GLY A 148 -13.03 10.61 5.27
N ARG A 149 -13.57 9.60 4.57
CA ARG A 149 -14.27 8.48 5.23
C ARG A 149 -13.33 7.61 6.07
N ILE A 150 -12.10 7.39 5.61
CA ILE A 150 -11.08 6.68 6.40
C ILE A 150 -10.76 7.46 7.68
N TYR A 151 -10.54 8.78 7.57
CA TYR A 151 -10.32 9.63 8.74
C TYR A 151 -11.51 9.59 9.72
N GLU A 152 -12.73 9.76 9.23
CA GLU A 152 -13.95 9.69 10.06
C GLU A 152 -14.07 8.34 10.80
N THR A 153 -13.70 7.24 10.14
CA THR A 153 -13.69 5.91 10.76
C THR A 153 -12.64 5.83 11.87
N GLY A 154 -11.38 6.17 11.58
CA GLY A 154 -10.32 6.14 12.58
C GLY A 154 -10.56 7.08 13.76
N ASN A 155 -11.03 8.30 13.49
CA ASN A 155 -11.21 9.34 14.51
C ASN A 155 -12.33 9.04 15.54
N ARG A 156 -13.11 7.98 15.34
CA ARG A 156 -14.07 7.47 16.36
C ARG A 156 -13.37 6.78 17.53
N TYR A 157 -12.13 6.35 17.36
CA TYR A 157 -11.36 5.57 18.32
C TYR A 157 -10.30 6.41 19.01
N SER A 158 -10.15 6.22 20.33
CA SER A 158 -9.20 6.97 21.15
C SER A 158 -7.74 6.62 20.85
N ASN A 159 -7.48 5.42 20.33
CA ASN A 159 -6.17 4.91 19.95
C ASN A 159 -5.75 5.30 18.52
N PHE A 160 -6.57 6.01 17.75
CA PHE A 160 -6.19 6.52 16.45
C PHE A 160 -5.19 7.68 16.59
N CYS A 161 -4.03 7.57 15.96
CA CYS A 161 -2.97 8.58 16.04
C CYS A 161 -2.65 9.27 14.70
N GLY A 162 -3.58 9.22 13.72
CA GLY A 162 -3.40 9.87 12.43
C GLY A 162 -2.83 8.94 11.36
N GLY A 163 -2.14 9.51 10.37
CA GLY A 163 -1.63 8.70 9.27
C GLY A 163 -0.75 9.47 8.29
N PHE A 164 -0.38 8.80 7.23
CA PHE A 164 0.40 9.37 6.13
C PHE A 164 -0.09 8.80 4.79
N MET A 165 0.00 9.61 3.76
CA MET A 165 -0.25 9.21 2.38
C MET A 165 0.97 8.45 1.86
N THR A 166 0.76 7.27 1.29
CA THR A 166 1.86 6.51 0.71
C THR A 166 2.41 7.21 -0.53
N TRP A 167 3.72 7.28 -0.67
CA TRP A 167 4.40 7.84 -1.81
C TRP A 167 4.73 6.78 -2.87
N GLU A 168 4.92 5.54 -2.46
CA GLU A 168 5.44 4.46 -3.29
C GLU A 168 4.60 4.22 -4.56
N ASP A 169 3.28 4.25 -4.44
CA ASP A 169 2.37 4.05 -5.57
C ASP A 169 2.34 5.25 -6.52
N PHE A 170 2.47 6.46 -5.99
CA PHE A 170 2.60 7.68 -6.79
C PHE A 170 3.93 7.69 -7.55
N TRP A 171 5.00 7.20 -6.94
CA TRP A 171 6.29 7.02 -7.57
C TRP A 171 6.22 6.06 -8.77
N ASN A 172 5.55 4.93 -8.63
CA ASN A 172 5.38 3.98 -9.73
C ASN A 172 4.75 4.63 -10.96
N TYR A 173 3.79 5.53 -10.77
CA TYR A 173 3.25 6.30 -11.88
C TYR A 173 4.29 7.25 -12.49
N ALA A 174 5.05 7.94 -11.68
CA ALA A 174 6.09 8.85 -12.17
C ALA A 174 7.15 8.10 -13.00
N GLU A 175 7.55 6.91 -12.58
CA GLU A 175 8.45 6.04 -13.34
C GLU A 175 7.86 5.61 -14.68
N ASP A 176 6.59 5.22 -14.70
CA ASP A 176 5.91 4.73 -15.90
C ASP A 176 5.53 5.84 -16.88
N ALA A 177 5.32 7.05 -16.41
CA ALA A 177 4.85 8.16 -17.23
C ALA A 177 5.77 8.49 -18.41
N GLY A 178 7.08 8.33 -18.24
CA GLY A 178 8.08 8.48 -19.31
C GLY A 178 8.18 7.27 -20.26
N ASN A 179 7.61 6.13 -19.90
CA ASN A 179 7.78 4.85 -20.61
C ASN A 179 6.63 4.51 -21.57
N PHE A 180 5.74 5.45 -21.91
CA PHE A 180 4.61 5.18 -22.82
C PHE A 180 5.01 4.87 -24.29
N GLY A 181 6.23 4.44 -24.52
CA GLY A 181 6.73 3.75 -25.69
C GLY A 181 6.74 4.49 -27.02
N ARG A 182 6.06 5.65 -27.13
CA ARG A 182 6.06 6.53 -28.31
C ARG A 182 5.94 7.99 -27.88
N ARG A 183 6.74 8.88 -28.51
CA ARG A 183 6.71 10.33 -28.27
C ARG A 183 5.31 10.94 -28.38
N ASP A 184 4.49 10.45 -29.28
CA ASP A 184 3.11 10.96 -29.45
C ASP A 184 2.21 10.59 -28.27
N ASN A 185 2.42 9.44 -27.65
CA ASN A 185 1.68 9.05 -26.45
C ASN A 185 2.14 9.91 -25.25
N SER A 186 3.44 10.13 -25.08
CA SER A 186 3.96 10.94 -23.98
C SER A 186 3.61 12.44 -24.13
N ARG A 187 3.48 12.97 -25.36
CA ARG A 187 2.90 14.31 -25.61
C ARG A 187 1.44 14.40 -25.22
N LYS A 188 0.66 13.39 -25.61
CA LYS A 188 -0.76 13.34 -25.26
C LYS A 188 -0.93 13.25 -23.75
N GLU A 189 -0.14 12.42 -23.10
CA GLU A 189 -0.11 12.32 -21.65
C GLU A 189 0.28 13.65 -21.01
N ALA A 190 1.39 14.26 -21.41
CA ALA A 190 1.86 15.55 -20.92
C ALA A 190 0.78 16.64 -20.95
N LYS A 191 -0.03 16.65 -22.03
CA LYS A 191 -1.18 17.56 -22.14
C LYS A 191 -2.29 17.20 -21.18
N GLN A 192 -2.65 15.92 -21.08
CA GLN A 192 -3.81 15.46 -20.30
C GLN A 192 -3.64 15.65 -18.80
N ILE A 193 -2.43 15.44 -18.29
CA ILE A 193 -2.11 15.60 -16.86
C ILE A 193 -1.74 17.03 -16.46
N GLY A 194 -1.66 17.97 -17.42
CA GLY A 194 -1.31 19.38 -17.14
C GLY A 194 0.19 19.69 -17.11
N PHE A 195 1.06 18.72 -17.44
CA PHE A 195 2.51 18.93 -17.45
C PHE A 195 2.94 20.06 -18.40
N GLN A 196 2.36 20.15 -19.61
CA GLN A 196 2.64 21.24 -20.56
C GLN A 196 2.21 22.60 -20.01
N ASP A 197 1.11 22.68 -19.29
CA ASP A 197 0.65 23.93 -18.66
C ASP A 197 1.53 24.34 -17.48
N TYR A 198 2.01 23.37 -16.69
CA TYR A 198 3.01 23.58 -15.65
C TYR A 198 4.30 24.17 -16.23
N LEU A 199 4.86 23.53 -17.26
CA LEU A 199 6.08 24.01 -17.91
C LEU A 199 5.93 25.40 -18.50
N LYS A 200 4.77 25.71 -19.08
CA LYS A 200 4.48 27.06 -19.62
C LYS A 200 4.48 28.16 -18.54
N LYS A 201 4.15 27.83 -17.31
CA LYS A 201 4.19 28.77 -16.18
C LYS A 201 5.60 29.02 -15.66
N HIS A 202 6.47 28.01 -15.72
CA HIS A 202 7.77 28.01 -15.06
C HIS A 202 8.96 28.19 -16.00
N TYR A 203 8.82 27.88 -17.30
CA TYR A 203 9.90 27.83 -18.25
C TYR A 203 9.52 28.53 -19.57
N THR A 204 10.45 29.24 -20.17
CA THR A 204 10.33 29.71 -21.57
C THR A 204 10.59 28.55 -22.54
N LEU A 205 10.05 28.64 -23.75
CA LEU A 205 10.27 27.62 -24.77
C LEU A 205 11.77 27.46 -25.15
N SER A 206 12.53 28.57 -25.05
CA SER A 206 13.99 28.55 -25.26
C SER A 206 14.71 27.71 -24.21
N GLN A 207 14.35 27.89 -22.93
CA GLN A 207 14.91 27.10 -21.83
C GLN A 207 14.56 25.62 -21.98
N LEU A 208 13.31 25.31 -22.38
CA LEU A 208 12.92 23.91 -22.62
C LEU A 208 13.72 23.27 -23.77
N ASN A 209 13.96 24.01 -24.85
CA ASN A 209 14.81 23.54 -25.96
C ASN A 209 16.26 23.31 -25.51
N GLU A 210 16.77 24.13 -24.63
CA GLU A 210 18.11 24.00 -24.07
C GLU A 210 18.20 22.77 -23.15
N ILE A 211 17.19 22.54 -22.28
CA ILE A 211 17.15 21.40 -21.36
C ILE A 211 16.91 20.09 -22.11
N TYR A 212 15.91 20.04 -22.98
CA TYR A 212 15.58 18.79 -23.69
C TYR A 212 16.55 18.43 -24.81
N GLN A 213 17.23 19.41 -25.39
CA GLN A 213 18.09 19.25 -26.57
C GLN A 213 17.46 18.35 -27.65
N PRO A 214 16.20 18.62 -28.05
CA PRO A 214 15.49 17.76 -28.98
C PRO A 214 16.12 17.84 -30.36
N ALA A 215 16.09 16.75 -31.13
CA ALA A 215 16.62 16.72 -32.49
C ALA A 215 15.97 17.77 -33.41
N VAL A 216 14.71 18.12 -33.15
CA VAL A 216 13.98 19.23 -33.76
C VAL A 216 13.51 20.13 -32.63
N PRO A 217 13.92 21.40 -32.59
CA PRO A 217 13.50 22.32 -31.54
C PRO A 217 11.97 22.42 -31.42
N PHE A 218 11.48 22.46 -30.20
CA PHE A 218 10.05 22.71 -29.91
C PHE A 218 9.66 24.08 -30.46
N SER A 219 8.58 24.14 -31.24
CA SER A 219 7.99 25.37 -31.77
C SER A 219 6.87 25.89 -30.86
N SER A 220 6.33 25.02 -30.01
CA SER A 220 5.27 25.34 -29.06
C SER A 220 5.34 24.40 -27.83
N TYR A 221 4.66 24.79 -26.74
CA TYR A 221 4.57 23.94 -25.56
C TYR A 221 3.82 22.62 -25.84
N SER A 222 2.96 22.57 -26.85
CA SER A 222 2.28 21.35 -27.27
C SER A 222 3.21 20.30 -27.89
N ASP A 223 4.43 20.69 -28.25
CA ASP A 223 5.45 19.75 -28.76
C ASP A 223 6.18 19.02 -27.63
N VAL A 224 6.09 19.55 -26.40
CA VAL A 224 6.78 19.00 -25.23
C VAL A 224 6.12 17.69 -24.80
N TYR A 225 6.94 16.69 -24.56
CA TYR A 225 6.55 15.34 -24.11
C TYR A 225 7.13 15.07 -22.72
N ILE A 226 6.59 14.05 -22.02
CA ILE A 226 7.19 13.56 -20.78
C ILE A 226 8.52 12.87 -21.14
N PRO A 227 9.66 13.33 -20.59
CA PRO A 227 10.96 12.74 -20.87
C PRO A 227 11.05 11.32 -20.27
N GLY A 228 11.86 10.46 -20.88
CA GLY A 228 12.16 9.15 -20.32
C GLY A 228 13.10 9.24 -19.12
N ARG A 229 13.12 8.19 -18.28
CA ARG A 229 13.90 8.13 -17.03
C ARG A 229 15.42 8.35 -17.24
N SER A 230 15.96 7.93 -18.38
CA SER A 230 17.37 8.15 -18.74
C SER A 230 17.67 9.52 -19.32
N ASP A 231 16.66 10.38 -19.48
CA ASP A 231 16.80 11.71 -20.04
C ASP A 231 17.06 12.72 -18.91
N HIS A 232 18.07 13.58 -19.04
CA HIS A 232 18.34 14.63 -18.05
C HIS A 232 17.19 15.61 -17.88
N ALA A 233 16.32 15.77 -18.88
CA ALA A 233 15.09 16.55 -18.78
C ALA A 233 14.05 15.90 -17.85
N TYR A 234 14.22 14.65 -17.43
CA TYR A 234 13.29 13.93 -16.55
C TYR A 234 13.09 14.63 -15.21
N ARG A 235 14.06 15.39 -14.75
CA ARG A 235 13.95 16.27 -13.57
C ARG A 235 12.73 17.20 -13.64
N LEU A 236 12.39 17.70 -14.81
CA LEU A 236 11.22 18.59 -14.99
C LEU A 236 9.90 17.88 -14.70
N PHE A 237 9.85 16.57 -14.95
CA PHE A 237 8.67 15.77 -14.61
C PHE A 237 8.56 15.52 -13.10
N TYR A 238 9.69 15.34 -12.42
CA TYR A 238 9.72 15.25 -10.96
C TYR A 238 9.24 16.56 -10.33
N GLU A 239 9.75 17.71 -10.75
CA GLU A 239 9.33 19.02 -10.24
C GLU A 239 7.81 19.24 -10.41
N PHE A 240 7.27 18.88 -11.56
CA PHE A 240 5.82 18.90 -11.79
C PHE A 240 5.06 17.96 -10.86
N TYR A 241 5.56 16.75 -10.72
CA TYR A 241 4.87 15.70 -9.97
C TYR A 241 4.92 15.98 -8.46
N ASP A 242 6.03 16.49 -7.96
CA ASP A 242 6.14 16.95 -6.57
C ASP A 242 5.16 18.10 -6.28
N ALA A 243 5.07 19.08 -7.15
CA ALA A 243 4.11 20.17 -7.00
C ALA A 243 2.65 19.65 -7.01
N TYR A 244 2.36 18.65 -7.84
CA TYR A 244 1.05 17.99 -7.85
C TYR A 244 0.77 17.23 -6.54
N LEU A 245 1.76 16.46 -6.03
CA LEU A 245 1.62 15.71 -4.79
C LEU A 245 1.42 16.63 -3.59
N GLU A 246 2.14 17.76 -3.55
CA GLU A 246 1.96 18.78 -2.52
C GLU A 246 0.55 19.37 -2.54
N GLU A 247 0.02 19.71 -3.73
CA GLU A 247 -1.36 20.17 -3.89
C GLU A 247 -2.37 19.10 -3.47
N LEU A 248 -2.17 17.83 -3.87
CA LEU A 248 -3.04 16.71 -3.48
C LEU A 248 -3.02 16.48 -1.98
N LEU A 249 -1.84 16.54 -1.35
CA LEU A 249 -1.71 16.43 0.10
C LEU A 249 -2.47 17.54 0.81
N ALA A 250 -2.27 18.80 0.41
CA ALA A 250 -2.95 19.97 0.99
C ALA A 250 -4.47 19.88 0.85
N ASP A 251 -4.98 19.40 -0.29
CA ASP A 251 -6.41 19.14 -0.46
C ASP A 251 -6.90 17.99 0.42
N THR A 252 -6.11 16.93 0.54
CA THR A 252 -6.46 15.77 1.37
C THR A 252 -6.46 16.13 2.85
N GLN A 253 -5.56 17.00 3.31
CA GLN A 253 -5.53 17.49 4.69
C GLN A 253 -6.80 18.25 5.11
N LYS A 254 -7.57 18.78 4.16
CA LYS A 254 -8.87 19.42 4.45
C LYS A 254 -9.94 18.41 4.93
N CYS A 255 -9.82 17.15 4.52
CA CYS A 255 -10.72 16.06 4.93
C CYS A 255 -10.05 14.99 5.81
N PHE A 256 -8.71 15.01 5.89
CA PHE A 256 -7.91 14.20 6.80
C PHE A 256 -6.87 15.11 7.48
N PRO A 257 -7.24 15.85 8.53
CA PRO A 257 -6.35 16.78 9.21
C PRO A 257 -5.08 16.11 9.74
N GLY A 258 -3.92 16.75 9.55
CA GLY A 258 -2.63 16.25 10.02
C GLY A 258 -2.05 15.07 9.24
N LEU A 259 -2.66 14.70 8.10
CA LEU A 259 -2.11 13.66 7.23
C LEU A 259 -0.70 14.04 6.77
N SER A 260 0.27 13.15 6.98
CA SER A 260 1.64 13.31 6.49
C SER A 260 1.79 12.74 5.08
N MET A 261 2.97 12.92 4.52
CA MET A 261 3.40 12.29 3.26
C MET A 261 4.55 11.34 3.54
N GLU A 262 4.46 10.11 3.02
CA GLU A 262 5.59 9.20 2.96
C GLU A 262 6.59 9.70 1.93
N VAL A 263 7.85 9.80 2.31
CA VAL A 263 8.97 10.10 1.41
C VAL A 263 9.93 8.92 1.36
N ARG A 264 10.64 8.79 0.24
CA ARG A 264 11.64 7.74 0.05
C ARG A 264 13.00 8.37 -0.24
N LEU A 265 14.04 7.74 0.26
CA LEU A 265 15.40 7.93 -0.21
C LEU A 265 15.71 6.77 -1.17
N ASP A 266 15.36 6.92 -2.43
CA ASP A 266 15.44 5.84 -3.40
C ASP A 266 16.86 5.64 -3.95
N ALA A 267 17.15 4.42 -4.36
CA ALA A 267 18.41 4.07 -5.03
C ALA A 267 18.41 4.43 -6.53
N ASP A 268 17.27 4.80 -7.07
CA ASP A 268 17.14 5.08 -8.49
C ASP A 268 17.71 6.45 -8.84
N PRO A 269 18.79 6.53 -9.63
CA PRO A 269 19.37 7.79 -10.03
C PRO A 269 18.45 8.53 -11.01
N VAL A 270 18.29 9.84 -10.80
CA VAL A 270 17.67 10.75 -11.76
C VAL A 270 18.76 11.66 -12.32
N PRO A 271 18.96 11.73 -13.65
CA PRO A 271 19.98 12.59 -14.24
C PRO A 271 19.75 14.06 -13.88
N GLY A 272 20.77 14.72 -13.38
CA GLY A 272 20.75 16.15 -13.12
C GLY A 272 20.75 17.00 -14.40
N ALA A 273 20.48 18.31 -14.27
CA ALA A 273 20.43 19.26 -15.37
C ALA A 273 21.79 19.42 -16.09
N ASP A 274 22.87 19.12 -15.43
CA ASP A 274 24.25 19.13 -15.91
C ASP A 274 24.70 17.80 -16.51
N GLY A 275 23.82 16.79 -16.54
CA GLY A 275 24.12 15.42 -16.97
C GLY A 275 24.75 14.55 -15.88
N GLU A 276 24.89 15.06 -14.65
CA GLU A 276 25.31 14.23 -13.52
C GLU A 276 24.12 13.42 -12.98
N GLU A 277 24.40 12.16 -12.57
CA GLU A 277 23.39 11.30 -11.96
C GLU A 277 23.14 11.74 -10.52
N MET A 278 21.85 11.89 -10.18
CA MET A 278 21.42 11.98 -8.79
C MET A 278 21.31 10.57 -8.23
N THR A 279 22.02 10.28 -7.17
CA THR A 279 22.05 8.93 -6.58
C THR A 279 20.85 8.62 -5.69
N TRP A 280 19.95 9.59 -5.46
CA TRP A 280 18.75 9.45 -4.63
C TRP A 280 17.90 10.72 -4.70
N VAL A 281 16.75 10.66 -4.12
CA VAL A 281 15.57 11.46 -4.09
C VAL A 281 15.69 12.94 -4.43
N SER A 282 14.84 13.31 -5.34
CA SER A 282 14.54 14.68 -5.71
C SER A 282 13.23 15.25 -5.14
N HIS A 283 12.49 14.52 -4.29
CA HIS A 283 11.19 14.96 -3.75
C HIS A 283 11.32 15.85 -2.52
N PHE A 284 12.25 16.79 -2.52
CA PHE A 284 12.51 17.67 -1.39
C PHE A 284 11.33 18.59 -1.06
N ASP A 285 10.54 18.96 -2.04
CA ASP A 285 9.40 19.86 -1.85
C ASP A 285 8.26 19.19 -1.07
N THR A 286 8.13 17.86 -1.16
CA THR A 286 7.15 17.08 -0.37
C THR A 286 7.63 16.76 1.05
N PHE A 287 8.89 16.97 1.38
CA PHE A 287 9.44 16.67 2.72
C PHE A 287 8.88 17.55 3.82
N ASP A 288 8.42 18.74 3.49
CA ASP A 288 7.77 19.63 4.45
C ASP A 288 6.40 19.11 4.92
N CYS A 289 5.71 18.33 4.11
CA CYS A 289 4.44 17.66 4.43
C CYS A 289 3.29 18.61 4.80
N GLY A 290 3.29 19.85 4.32
CA GLY A 290 2.22 20.82 4.54
C GLY A 290 1.88 21.00 6.03
N ASP A 291 0.63 20.75 6.41
CA ASP A 291 0.12 20.91 7.79
C ASP A 291 0.46 19.73 8.72
N ALA A 292 1.18 18.71 8.26
CA ALA A 292 1.58 17.59 9.11
C ALA A 292 2.69 17.97 10.09
N ASP A 293 2.63 17.41 11.28
CA ASP A 293 3.61 17.65 12.35
C ASP A 293 4.88 16.81 12.19
N TYR A 294 4.93 15.87 11.27
CA TYR A 294 6.03 14.94 11.05
C TYR A 294 6.17 14.57 9.58
N THR A 295 7.31 14.04 9.21
CA THR A 295 7.57 13.42 7.90
C THR A 295 7.58 11.90 8.06
N ALA A 296 6.75 11.18 7.33
CA ALA A 296 6.87 9.73 7.23
C ALA A 296 8.00 9.37 6.26
N LEU A 297 8.84 8.41 6.61
CA LEU A 297 10.01 8.02 5.83
C LEU A 297 10.07 6.52 5.64
N MET A 298 9.98 6.07 4.40
CA MET A 298 10.37 4.71 4.04
C MET A 298 11.90 4.63 3.99
N TYR A 299 12.47 3.80 4.84
CA TYR A 299 13.91 3.57 4.90
C TYR A 299 14.25 2.12 4.58
N SER A 300 15.21 1.91 3.69
CA SER A 300 15.80 0.59 3.43
C SER A 300 17.33 0.64 3.47
N VAL A 301 17.93 -0.40 4.03
CA VAL A 301 19.39 -0.57 4.00
C VAL A 301 19.93 -0.69 2.56
N SER A 302 19.11 -1.10 1.61
CA SER A 302 19.48 -1.20 0.19
C SER A 302 19.59 0.15 -0.54
N MET A 303 18.99 1.21 0.02
CA MET A 303 18.95 2.52 -0.63
C MET A 303 20.34 3.11 -0.92
N GLY A 304 20.53 3.58 -2.15
CA GLY A 304 21.79 4.18 -2.61
C GLY A 304 22.93 3.18 -2.78
N ARG A 305 22.62 1.87 -2.91
CA ARG A 305 23.62 0.81 -2.99
C ARG A 305 23.53 0.01 -4.28
N ALA A 306 24.65 -0.54 -4.71
CA ALA A 306 24.69 -1.42 -5.87
C ALA A 306 23.95 -2.73 -5.62
N ALA A 307 23.26 -3.23 -6.64
CA ALA A 307 22.60 -4.53 -6.60
C ALA A 307 23.58 -5.65 -6.19
N GLY A 308 23.12 -6.54 -5.29
CA GLY A 308 23.90 -7.66 -4.77
C GLY A 308 25.00 -7.28 -3.75
N GLN A 309 25.11 -6.01 -3.38
CA GLN A 309 26.10 -5.59 -2.38
C GLN A 309 25.78 -6.19 -1.01
N THR A 310 26.79 -6.75 -0.34
CA THR A 310 26.72 -7.12 1.08
C THR A 310 27.12 -5.92 1.94
N VAL A 311 26.23 -5.51 2.84
CA VAL A 311 26.39 -4.35 3.72
C VAL A 311 26.81 -4.79 5.11
N LEU A 312 27.80 -4.13 5.68
CA LEU A 312 28.24 -4.37 7.06
C LEU A 312 27.52 -3.42 8.03
N VAL A 313 27.32 -3.86 9.27
CA VAL A 313 26.56 -3.11 10.28
C VAL A 313 27.04 -1.68 10.48
N HIS A 314 28.36 -1.46 10.60
CA HIS A 314 28.91 -0.11 10.83
C HIS A 314 28.68 0.83 9.63
N GLU A 315 28.69 0.29 8.42
CA GLU A 315 28.36 1.02 7.21
C GLU A 315 26.87 1.37 7.15
N ALA A 316 25.99 0.40 7.43
CA ALA A 316 24.56 0.60 7.46
C ALA A 316 24.15 1.69 8.48
N LEU A 317 24.69 1.62 9.71
CA LEU A 317 24.40 2.61 10.76
C LEU A 317 24.93 4.01 10.39
N ARG A 318 26.13 4.11 9.85
CA ARG A 318 26.70 5.40 9.40
C ARG A 318 25.85 6.02 8.30
N THR A 319 25.52 5.25 7.26
CA THR A 319 24.71 5.72 6.12
C THR A 319 23.32 6.15 6.56
N MET A 320 22.68 5.38 7.45
CA MET A 320 21.37 5.75 8.00
C MET A 320 21.43 7.10 8.71
N GLY A 321 22.43 7.33 9.56
CA GLY A 321 22.61 8.60 10.24
C GLY A 321 22.81 9.79 9.27
N GLU A 322 23.57 9.58 8.19
CA GLU A 322 23.80 10.59 7.14
C GLU A 322 22.51 10.90 6.38
N GLN A 323 21.75 9.89 5.99
CA GLN A 323 20.48 10.04 5.26
C GLN A 323 19.42 10.72 6.12
N LEU A 324 19.25 10.32 7.38
CA LEU A 324 18.32 10.97 8.30
C LEU A 324 18.67 12.44 8.55
N ALA A 325 19.97 12.77 8.62
CA ALA A 325 20.41 14.16 8.72
C ALA A 325 20.04 14.98 7.47
N GLN A 326 20.11 14.39 6.28
CA GLN A 326 19.71 15.04 5.04
C GLN A 326 18.20 15.29 4.98
N VAL A 327 17.38 14.28 5.30
CA VAL A 327 15.92 14.46 5.40
C VAL A 327 15.59 15.58 6.36
N LYS A 328 16.22 15.59 7.55
CA LYS A 328 16.02 16.62 8.57
C LYS A 328 16.37 18.03 8.09
N ALA A 329 17.32 18.16 7.17
CA ALA A 329 17.71 19.45 6.61
C ALA A 329 16.68 20.00 5.60
N HIS A 330 15.83 19.14 5.01
CA HIS A 330 14.87 19.50 3.96
C HIS A 330 13.40 19.42 4.40
N ASN A 331 13.09 18.88 5.58
CA ASN A 331 11.72 18.69 6.04
C ASN A 331 11.20 19.80 6.96
N GLY A 332 11.71 21.02 6.86
CA GLY A 332 11.33 22.13 7.75
C GLY A 332 11.71 21.93 9.21
N GLY A 333 12.58 20.94 9.51
CA GLY A 333 12.98 20.59 10.87
C GLY A 333 11.97 19.72 11.64
N LYS A 334 10.91 19.25 11.00
CA LYS A 334 9.90 18.36 11.60
C LYS A 334 10.51 17.04 12.08
N PRO A 335 9.92 16.37 13.08
CA PRO A 335 10.29 15.01 13.45
C PRO A 335 10.14 14.05 12.26
N ILE A 336 10.93 12.98 12.24
CA ILE A 336 10.84 11.92 11.25
C ILE A 336 10.22 10.69 11.92
N MET A 337 9.14 10.18 11.36
CA MET A 337 8.60 8.84 11.64
C MET A 337 9.07 7.90 10.55
N ILE A 338 9.94 6.96 10.88
CA ILE A 338 10.27 5.89 9.93
C ILE A 338 9.10 4.93 9.91
N ASP A 339 8.28 4.99 8.87
CA ASP A 339 7.09 4.13 8.77
C ASP A 339 7.44 2.71 8.31
N GLN A 340 8.57 2.57 7.62
CA GLN A 340 9.01 1.31 7.05
C GLN A 340 10.54 1.16 7.20
N LEU A 341 10.98 0.57 8.31
CA LEU A 341 12.38 0.24 8.55
C LEU A 341 12.70 -1.12 7.94
N LEU A 342 13.20 -1.11 6.71
CA LEU A 342 13.64 -2.29 5.98
C LEU A 342 15.14 -2.51 6.19
N TYR A 343 15.50 -3.40 7.10
CA TYR A 343 16.90 -3.82 7.30
C TYR A 343 17.22 -5.19 6.69
N MET A 344 16.20 -5.90 6.26
CA MET A 344 16.27 -7.13 5.48
C MET A 344 15.07 -7.18 4.53
N ASP A 345 15.24 -7.87 3.41
CA ASP A 345 14.22 -8.12 2.42
C ASP A 345 14.47 -9.52 1.84
N GLU A 346 13.59 -10.43 2.14
CA GLU A 346 13.69 -11.84 1.75
C GLU A 346 12.73 -12.19 0.60
N THR A 347 11.99 -11.21 0.08
CA THR A 347 11.09 -11.46 -1.05
C THR A 347 11.88 -11.78 -2.32
N GLU A 348 11.35 -12.69 -3.11
CA GLU A 348 11.97 -13.09 -4.38
C GLU A 348 12.10 -11.94 -5.38
N ALA A 349 11.16 -11.02 -5.38
CA ALA A 349 11.16 -9.86 -6.27
C ALA A 349 12.40 -8.97 -6.07
N PHE A 350 12.91 -8.90 -4.84
CA PHE A 350 13.97 -8.00 -4.43
C PHE A 350 15.29 -8.70 -4.10
N GLN A 351 15.46 -9.96 -4.54
CA GLN A 351 16.67 -10.75 -4.27
C GLN A 351 17.96 -10.11 -4.79
N SER A 352 17.86 -9.24 -5.78
CA SER A 352 19.01 -8.49 -6.31
C SER A 352 19.38 -7.25 -5.49
N ASN A 353 18.57 -6.85 -4.51
CA ASN A 353 18.86 -5.68 -3.68
C ASN A 353 20.12 -5.89 -2.82
N ALA A 354 20.77 -4.78 -2.45
CA ALA A 354 21.84 -4.82 -1.45
C ALA A 354 21.28 -5.31 -0.10
N ARG A 355 22.04 -6.12 0.61
CA ARG A 355 21.57 -6.78 1.84
C ARG A 355 22.55 -6.60 2.99
N LEU A 356 21.99 -6.33 4.15
CA LEU A 356 22.74 -6.43 5.39
C LEU A 356 23.21 -7.88 5.59
N LEU A 357 24.50 -8.06 5.93
CA LEU A 357 25.03 -9.37 6.26
C LEU A 357 24.15 -10.01 7.35
N GLU A 358 23.69 -11.24 7.14
CA GLU A 358 22.70 -11.90 7.99
C GLU A 358 23.12 -11.91 9.47
N SER A 359 24.36 -12.27 9.79
CA SER A 359 24.91 -12.24 11.14
C SER A 359 24.98 -10.84 11.76
N HIS A 360 24.80 -9.77 10.98
CA HIS A 360 24.81 -8.39 11.41
C HIS A 360 23.41 -7.79 11.64
N ARG A 361 22.33 -8.48 11.26
CA ARG A 361 20.96 -7.97 11.38
C ARG A 361 20.59 -7.60 12.83
N GLY A 362 20.84 -8.49 13.77
CA GLY A 362 20.63 -8.22 15.20
C GLY A 362 21.52 -7.10 15.73
N LEU A 363 22.78 -7.02 15.29
CA LEU A 363 23.70 -5.94 15.68
C LEU A 363 23.27 -4.58 15.15
N PHE A 364 22.68 -4.55 13.95
CA PHE A 364 22.10 -3.32 13.40
C PHE A 364 20.98 -2.78 14.30
N LEU A 365 20.00 -3.62 14.65
CA LEU A 365 18.92 -3.23 15.57
C LEU A 365 19.44 -2.73 16.91
N MET A 366 20.44 -3.38 17.47
CA MET A 366 21.07 -2.97 18.74
C MET A 366 21.85 -1.65 18.65
N GLY A 367 22.33 -1.30 17.46
CA GLY A 367 23.06 -0.05 17.20
C GLY A 367 22.20 1.18 16.90
N LEU A 368 20.88 1.00 16.73
CA LEU A 368 19.96 2.06 16.31
C LEU A 368 19.61 3.11 17.38
N PRO A 369 19.56 2.84 18.70
CA PRO A 369 18.92 3.74 19.66
C PRO A 369 19.42 5.19 19.61
N ASP A 370 20.72 5.43 19.50
CA ASP A 370 21.28 6.78 19.49
C ASP A 370 20.96 7.54 18.20
N ILE A 371 20.92 6.84 17.06
CA ILE A 371 20.55 7.41 15.76
C ILE A 371 19.07 7.78 15.78
N LEU A 372 18.23 6.88 16.24
CA LEU A 372 16.77 7.08 16.27
C LEU A 372 16.40 8.23 17.21
N ARG A 373 16.92 8.28 18.44
CA ARG A 373 16.66 9.39 19.37
C ARG A 373 17.07 10.75 18.82
N ARG A 374 18.13 10.77 18.01
CA ARG A 374 18.68 12.02 17.47
C ARG A 374 17.80 12.61 16.35
N TYR A 375 17.21 11.79 15.51
CA TYR A 375 16.60 12.26 14.27
C TYR A 375 15.10 12.00 14.17
N THR A 376 14.56 11.05 14.94
CA THR A 376 13.20 10.53 14.75
C THR A 376 12.36 10.66 16.00
N ASN A 377 11.03 10.66 15.83
CA ASN A 377 10.05 10.52 16.91
C ASN A 377 9.44 9.11 16.95
N GLY A 378 9.80 8.24 16.01
CA GLY A 378 9.33 6.88 15.95
C GLY A 378 9.92 6.07 14.81
N TYR A 379 9.71 4.77 14.89
CA TYR A 379 9.98 3.82 13.80
C TYR A 379 8.90 2.77 13.70
N GLY A 380 8.71 2.23 12.50
CA GLY A 380 7.86 1.10 12.19
C GLY A 380 8.65 0.03 11.42
N ILE A 381 8.34 -1.22 11.68
CA ILE A 381 8.97 -2.36 11.01
C ILE A 381 8.05 -2.84 9.88
N TRP A 382 8.60 -2.98 8.71
CA TRP A 382 8.02 -3.77 7.65
C TRP A 382 8.75 -5.11 7.58
N THR A 383 8.11 -6.21 7.93
CA THR A 383 6.82 -6.43 8.56
C THR A 383 7.00 -7.38 9.76
N TYR A 384 5.98 -7.49 10.64
CA TYR A 384 6.09 -8.25 11.88
C TYR A 384 6.34 -9.73 11.63
N ARG A 385 5.55 -10.36 10.74
CA ARG A 385 5.63 -11.79 10.44
C ARG A 385 5.62 -12.07 8.94
N ASN A 386 6.01 -13.28 8.55
CA ASN A 386 5.80 -13.77 7.20
C ASN A 386 4.32 -13.80 6.86
N TYR A 387 3.98 -13.59 5.61
CA TYR A 387 2.61 -13.50 5.15
C TYR A 387 2.37 -14.34 3.89
N THR A 388 1.09 -14.58 3.60
CA THR A 388 0.63 -15.23 2.39
C THR A 388 0.33 -14.21 1.30
N ASN A 389 0.62 -14.56 0.07
CA ASN A 389 0.21 -13.81 -1.10
C ASN A 389 -1.03 -14.49 -1.71
N ASN A 390 -2.17 -13.78 -1.70
CA ASN A 390 -3.44 -14.27 -2.22
C ASN A 390 -3.99 -13.31 -3.29
N PRO A 391 -4.00 -13.69 -4.58
CA PRO A 391 -4.49 -12.83 -5.65
C PRO A 391 -6.01 -12.89 -5.86
N VAL A 392 -6.78 -13.59 -5.02
CA VAL A 392 -8.24 -13.66 -5.15
C VAL A 392 -8.87 -12.35 -4.66
N TYR A 393 -9.68 -11.74 -5.52
CA TYR A 393 -10.43 -10.54 -5.21
C TYR A 393 -11.86 -10.88 -4.79
N ASN A 394 -12.41 -10.09 -3.82
CA ASN A 394 -13.77 -10.25 -3.33
C ASN A 394 -14.07 -11.69 -2.86
N SER A 395 -13.16 -12.25 -2.05
CA SER A 395 -13.24 -13.62 -1.56
C SER A 395 -14.38 -13.84 -0.56
N GLN A 396 -14.86 -12.77 0.09
CA GLN A 396 -15.98 -12.73 1.02
C GLN A 396 -17.31 -12.38 0.34
N PHE A 397 -17.34 -12.23 -0.97
CA PHE A 397 -18.51 -11.86 -1.76
C PHE A 397 -19.28 -10.62 -1.25
N ALA A 398 -18.67 -9.78 -0.43
CA ALA A 398 -19.28 -8.55 0.09
C ALA A 398 -19.63 -7.52 -0.99
N LEU A 399 -19.04 -7.65 -2.17
CA LEU A 399 -19.31 -6.86 -3.38
C LEU A 399 -20.18 -7.61 -4.40
N GLY A 400 -20.98 -8.58 -3.95
CA GLY A 400 -21.71 -9.48 -4.84
C GLY A 400 -20.76 -10.34 -5.66
N SER A 401 -21.09 -10.61 -6.92
CA SER A 401 -20.23 -11.40 -7.83
C SER A 401 -19.11 -10.60 -8.50
N ARG A 402 -18.80 -9.39 -8.03
CA ARG A 402 -17.78 -8.55 -8.66
C ARG A 402 -16.42 -9.26 -8.69
N GLY A 403 -15.80 -9.29 -9.88
CA GLY A 403 -14.53 -9.97 -10.12
C GLY A 403 -14.66 -11.47 -10.42
N TRP A 404 -15.85 -12.06 -10.30
CA TRP A 404 -16.14 -13.46 -10.59
C TRP A 404 -16.97 -13.62 -11.86
N GLU A 405 -16.57 -14.56 -12.69
CA GLU A 405 -17.41 -15.07 -13.79
C GLU A 405 -18.32 -16.14 -13.19
N VAL A 406 -19.63 -16.00 -13.36
CA VAL A 406 -20.63 -16.89 -12.75
C VAL A 406 -21.54 -17.51 -13.80
N SER A 407 -21.85 -18.81 -13.65
CA SER A 407 -22.80 -19.55 -14.45
C SER A 407 -23.57 -20.51 -13.55
N GLY A 408 -24.89 -20.35 -13.46
CA GLY A 408 -25.70 -21.12 -12.52
C GLY A 408 -25.34 -20.86 -11.05
N ALA A 409 -24.90 -19.64 -10.75
CA ALA A 409 -24.51 -19.24 -9.39
C ALA A 409 -24.96 -17.82 -9.09
N ALA A 410 -25.14 -17.49 -7.81
CA ALA A 410 -25.54 -16.16 -7.33
C ALA A 410 -25.08 -15.94 -5.88
N VAL A 411 -24.76 -14.71 -5.53
CA VAL A 411 -24.46 -14.36 -4.13
C VAL A 411 -25.75 -14.32 -3.33
N GLN A 412 -25.77 -14.97 -2.18
CA GLN A 412 -26.86 -14.99 -1.22
C GLN A 412 -26.34 -14.75 0.19
N THR A 413 -27.21 -14.25 1.07
CA THR A 413 -26.91 -14.16 2.50
C THR A 413 -27.27 -15.49 3.17
N ARG A 414 -26.27 -16.13 3.79
CA ARG A 414 -26.44 -17.35 4.58
C ARG A 414 -25.64 -17.23 5.87
N ASN A 415 -26.21 -17.63 7.00
CA ASN A 415 -25.57 -17.53 8.32
C ASN A 415 -25.01 -16.15 8.69
N GLY A 416 -25.58 -15.08 8.10
CA GLY A 416 -25.14 -13.69 8.37
C GLY A 416 -24.01 -13.19 7.47
N SER A 417 -23.40 -14.04 6.61
CA SER A 417 -22.41 -13.64 5.62
C SER A 417 -22.95 -13.66 4.18
N SER A 418 -22.24 -12.99 3.27
CA SER A 418 -22.47 -13.09 1.83
C SER A 418 -21.71 -14.30 1.29
N GLN A 419 -22.42 -15.28 0.75
CA GLN A 419 -21.83 -16.50 0.20
C GLN A 419 -22.21 -16.70 -1.26
N MET A 420 -21.35 -17.35 -2.02
CA MET A 420 -21.63 -17.70 -3.42
C MET A 420 -22.35 -19.04 -3.47
N MET A 421 -23.65 -19.01 -3.69
CA MET A 421 -24.44 -20.22 -3.95
C MET A 421 -24.20 -20.66 -5.41
N ILE A 422 -23.83 -21.92 -5.60
CA ILE A 422 -23.67 -22.58 -6.91
C ILE A 422 -24.72 -23.67 -7.01
N SER A 423 -25.58 -23.61 -8.05
CA SER A 423 -26.58 -24.63 -8.32
C SER A 423 -25.96 -25.88 -8.96
N PRO A 424 -26.64 -27.03 -8.95
CA PRO A 424 -26.15 -28.24 -9.61
C PRO A 424 -25.76 -28.01 -11.09
N GLY A 425 -24.53 -28.37 -11.46
CA GLY A 425 -23.92 -28.10 -12.76
C GLY A 425 -23.51 -26.64 -12.98
N GLY A 426 -23.60 -25.82 -11.94
CA GLY A 426 -23.14 -24.44 -11.95
C GLY A 426 -21.64 -24.32 -11.72
N LYS A 427 -21.12 -23.12 -11.98
CA LYS A 427 -19.70 -22.85 -11.98
C LYS A 427 -19.39 -21.41 -11.69
N ILE A 428 -18.30 -21.17 -10.97
CA ILE A 428 -17.70 -19.85 -10.81
C ILE A 428 -16.22 -19.89 -11.15
N SER A 429 -15.68 -18.79 -11.66
CA SER A 429 -14.24 -18.67 -11.90
C SER A 429 -13.75 -17.23 -11.72
N GLN A 430 -12.47 -17.12 -11.41
CA GLN A 430 -11.79 -15.84 -11.37
C GLN A 430 -10.42 -15.95 -12.02
N LYS A 431 -10.08 -14.99 -12.87
CA LYS A 431 -8.71 -14.82 -13.37
C LYS A 431 -7.87 -14.28 -12.24
N ILE A 432 -6.73 -14.93 -12.01
CA ILE A 432 -5.79 -14.58 -10.97
C ILE A 432 -4.61 -13.86 -11.63
N GLY A 433 -4.32 -12.64 -11.15
CA GLY A 433 -3.20 -11.83 -11.63
C GLY A 433 -1.84 -12.37 -11.18
N HIS A 434 -0.79 -11.66 -11.59
CA HIS A 434 0.56 -11.92 -11.10
C HIS A 434 0.65 -11.71 -9.59
N ARG A 435 1.55 -12.45 -8.96
CA ARG A 435 1.87 -12.34 -7.54
C ARG A 435 3.09 -11.48 -7.32
N ILE A 436 3.17 -10.87 -6.15
CA ILE A 436 4.42 -10.35 -5.62
C ILE A 436 5.43 -11.51 -5.54
N GLY A 437 6.65 -11.23 -5.95
CA GLY A 437 7.68 -12.24 -6.00
C GLY A 437 7.70 -13.06 -7.29
N GLY A 438 6.72 -12.94 -8.16
CA GLY A 438 6.71 -13.32 -9.59
C GLY A 438 7.06 -14.77 -9.94
N ARG A 439 7.48 -15.60 -8.99
CA ARG A 439 7.89 -16.98 -9.23
C ARG A 439 7.24 -17.91 -8.23
N ASN A 440 6.73 -19.03 -8.72
CA ASN A 440 6.22 -20.11 -7.90
C ASN A 440 7.38 -20.94 -7.35
N THR A 441 7.98 -20.50 -6.26
CA THR A 441 9.00 -21.29 -5.55
C THR A 441 8.41 -22.21 -4.52
N HIS A 442 7.17 -21.95 -4.10
CA HIS A 442 6.44 -22.73 -3.11
C HIS A 442 5.21 -23.40 -3.73
N ASP A 443 4.75 -24.46 -3.10
CA ASP A 443 3.49 -25.10 -3.45
C ASP A 443 2.33 -24.13 -3.22
N ASN A 444 1.27 -24.26 -4.03
CA ASN A 444 0.11 -23.41 -3.97
C ASN A 444 -1.02 -24.10 -3.23
N TYR A 445 -1.84 -23.33 -2.54
CA TYR A 445 -2.96 -23.81 -1.76
C TYR A 445 -4.23 -23.08 -2.16
N VAL A 446 -5.35 -23.81 -2.21
CA VAL A 446 -6.69 -23.23 -2.31
C VAL A 446 -7.41 -23.51 -1.00
N ARG A 447 -7.71 -22.46 -0.25
CA ARG A 447 -8.49 -22.53 0.99
C ARG A 447 -9.85 -21.88 0.77
N PHE A 448 -10.90 -22.49 1.28
CA PHE A 448 -12.26 -21.94 1.21
C PHE A 448 -13.17 -22.63 2.23
N THR A 449 -14.26 -21.97 2.57
CA THR A 449 -15.38 -22.58 3.29
C THR A 449 -16.41 -23.05 2.27
N ALA A 450 -16.92 -24.26 2.44
CA ALA A 450 -18.03 -24.78 1.64
C ALA A 450 -19.11 -25.33 2.57
N ASP A 451 -20.38 -25.09 2.22
CA ASP A 451 -21.54 -25.60 2.93
C ASP A 451 -22.56 -26.18 1.96
N SER A 452 -23.17 -27.31 2.32
CA SER A 452 -24.24 -27.95 1.54
C SER A 452 -25.23 -28.67 2.46
N ASP A 453 -26.53 -28.49 2.16
CA ASP A 453 -27.62 -29.17 2.90
C ASP A 453 -27.74 -30.66 2.55
N SER A 454 -27.06 -31.11 1.51
CA SER A 454 -27.00 -32.52 1.06
C SER A 454 -25.64 -32.79 0.44
N PRO A 455 -25.11 -34.02 0.56
CA PRO A 455 -23.81 -34.35 -0.01
C PRO A 455 -23.70 -33.92 -1.48
N ALA A 456 -22.64 -33.20 -1.80
CA ALA A 456 -22.35 -32.68 -3.14
C ALA A 456 -20.85 -32.80 -3.45
N GLU A 457 -20.54 -33.04 -4.71
CA GLU A 457 -19.15 -33.07 -5.18
C GLU A 457 -18.76 -31.70 -5.75
N VAL A 458 -17.64 -31.16 -5.28
CA VAL A 458 -17.05 -29.92 -5.78
C VAL A 458 -15.74 -30.22 -6.48
N THR A 459 -15.64 -29.82 -7.73
CA THR A 459 -14.38 -29.85 -8.49
C THR A 459 -13.72 -28.48 -8.40
N VAL A 460 -12.53 -28.43 -7.82
CA VAL A 460 -11.69 -27.22 -7.74
C VAL A 460 -10.60 -27.33 -8.79
N THR A 461 -10.51 -26.34 -9.66
CA THR A 461 -9.48 -26.25 -10.71
C THR A 461 -8.59 -25.04 -10.43
N LEU A 462 -7.28 -25.25 -10.38
CA LEU A 462 -6.28 -24.20 -10.32
C LEU A 462 -5.37 -24.31 -11.56
N GLY A 463 -5.55 -23.40 -12.50
CA GLY A 463 -4.89 -23.50 -13.81
C GLY A 463 -5.29 -24.77 -14.56
N THR A 464 -4.36 -25.70 -14.68
CA THR A 464 -4.58 -27.00 -15.36
C THR A 464 -4.82 -28.16 -14.39
N GLN A 465 -4.61 -27.97 -13.11
CA GLN A 465 -4.72 -29.02 -12.09
C GLN A 465 -6.14 -29.04 -11.51
N LYS A 466 -6.65 -30.23 -11.24
CA LYS A 466 -8.00 -30.45 -10.70
C LYS A 466 -7.97 -31.34 -9.49
N GLN A 467 -8.77 -30.99 -8.50
CA GLN A 467 -9.07 -31.85 -7.35
C GLN A 467 -10.59 -31.89 -7.13
N GLN A 468 -11.08 -32.99 -6.61
CA GLN A 468 -12.48 -33.22 -6.31
C GLN A 468 -12.63 -33.53 -4.82
N ILE A 469 -13.62 -32.88 -4.20
CA ILE A 469 -13.94 -33.04 -2.78
C ILE A 469 -15.45 -33.26 -2.61
N SER A 470 -15.81 -33.95 -1.53
CA SER A 470 -17.21 -34.09 -1.12
C SER A 470 -17.51 -33.09 0.00
N VAL A 471 -18.61 -32.36 -0.13
CA VAL A 471 -19.11 -31.40 0.84
C VAL A 471 -20.41 -31.93 1.43
N ASP A 472 -20.49 -32.01 2.77
CA ASP A 472 -21.67 -32.41 3.53
C ASP A 472 -21.71 -31.57 4.82
N GLY A 473 -22.57 -30.56 4.86
CA GLY A 473 -22.56 -29.50 5.86
C GLY A 473 -21.42 -28.49 5.67
N GLU A 474 -21.30 -27.56 6.62
CA GLU A 474 -20.28 -26.51 6.59
C GLU A 474 -18.90 -27.05 6.98
N GLN A 475 -17.92 -26.88 6.10
CA GLN A 475 -16.53 -27.33 6.30
C GLN A 475 -15.54 -26.36 5.67
N GLN A 476 -14.36 -26.23 6.27
CA GLN A 476 -13.23 -25.54 5.69
C GLN A 476 -12.31 -26.54 4.99
N PHE A 477 -11.93 -26.25 3.77
CA PHE A 477 -11.02 -27.05 2.95
C PHE A 477 -9.72 -26.31 2.70
N THR A 478 -8.61 -27.05 2.70
CA THR A 478 -7.30 -26.59 2.24
C THR A 478 -6.75 -27.65 1.28
N LEU A 479 -6.66 -27.30 0.02
CA LEU A 479 -6.20 -28.19 -1.05
C LEU A 479 -4.81 -27.74 -1.50
N GLU A 480 -3.85 -28.66 -1.53
CA GLU A 480 -2.51 -28.41 -2.01
C GLU A 480 -2.45 -28.66 -3.53
N PHE A 481 -1.97 -27.64 -4.26
CA PHE A 481 -1.66 -27.73 -5.68
C PHE A 481 -0.16 -27.53 -5.87
N GLY A 482 0.44 -28.19 -6.87
CA GLY A 482 1.87 -28.10 -7.12
C GLY A 482 2.33 -26.70 -7.55
N ARG A 483 3.63 -26.56 -7.70
CA ARG A 483 4.29 -25.35 -8.19
C ARG A 483 3.99 -25.16 -9.67
N ASP A 484 3.01 -24.37 -10.01
CA ASP A 484 2.64 -24.06 -11.39
C ASP A 484 2.22 -22.58 -11.52
N GLY A 485 2.46 -22.02 -12.71
CA GLY A 485 1.92 -20.74 -13.10
C GLY A 485 0.45 -20.91 -13.45
N TYR A 486 -0.46 -20.45 -12.60
CA TYR A 486 -1.89 -20.48 -12.87
C TYR A 486 -2.44 -19.09 -13.11
N TYR A 487 -3.47 -19.06 -13.95
CA TYR A 487 -4.13 -17.84 -14.38
C TYR A 487 -5.60 -17.77 -13.97
N SER A 488 -6.13 -18.83 -13.37
CA SER A 488 -7.52 -18.89 -12.91
C SER A 488 -7.72 -19.92 -11.82
N VAL A 489 -8.69 -19.62 -10.95
CA VAL A 489 -9.31 -20.58 -10.03
C VAL A 489 -10.75 -20.78 -10.47
N GLU A 490 -11.24 -22.01 -10.40
CA GLU A 490 -12.59 -22.39 -10.82
C GLU A 490 -13.18 -23.40 -9.86
N PHE A 491 -14.48 -23.26 -9.58
CA PHE A 491 -15.28 -24.20 -8.79
C PHE A 491 -16.49 -24.62 -9.61
N GLU A 492 -16.72 -25.92 -9.71
CA GLU A 492 -17.87 -26.55 -10.37
C GLU A 492 -18.47 -27.59 -9.43
N THR A 493 -19.80 -27.71 -9.36
CA THR A 493 -20.47 -28.64 -8.45
C THR A 493 -21.59 -29.41 -9.14
N ASP A 494 -21.86 -30.64 -8.65
CA ASP A 494 -22.99 -31.47 -9.06
C ASP A 494 -24.24 -31.29 -8.17
N GLY A 495 -24.09 -30.67 -7.00
CA GLY A 495 -25.14 -30.33 -6.05
C GLY A 495 -25.24 -28.83 -5.78
N GLU A 496 -26.15 -28.42 -4.87
CA GLU A 496 -26.20 -27.04 -4.39
C GLU A 496 -25.13 -26.86 -3.29
N VAL A 497 -24.21 -25.90 -3.52
CA VAL A 497 -23.11 -25.60 -2.58
C VAL A 497 -22.97 -24.10 -2.41
N TYR A 498 -22.70 -23.69 -1.19
CA TYR A 498 -22.37 -22.31 -0.80
C TYR A 498 -20.89 -22.21 -0.51
N LEU A 499 -20.20 -21.28 -1.18
CA LEU A 499 -18.78 -21.02 -0.99
C LEU A 499 -18.54 -19.66 -0.36
N ASP A 500 -17.54 -19.59 0.53
CA ASP A 500 -17.10 -18.37 1.18
C ASP A 500 -15.59 -18.40 1.43
N ASN A 501 -15.00 -17.25 1.73
CA ASN A 501 -13.60 -17.07 2.13
C ASN A 501 -12.60 -17.79 1.20
N ILE A 502 -12.77 -17.59 -0.11
CA ILE A 502 -11.92 -18.27 -1.12
C ILE A 502 -10.55 -17.59 -1.20
N GLN A 503 -9.50 -18.35 -0.96
CA GLN A 503 -8.11 -17.92 -1.03
C GLN A 503 -7.30 -18.85 -1.92
N VAL A 504 -6.43 -18.26 -2.74
CA VAL A 504 -5.39 -19.00 -3.48
C VAL A 504 -4.05 -18.42 -3.09
N TYR A 505 -3.24 -19.14 -2.32
CA TYR A 505 -2.06 -18.55 -1.71
C TYR A 505 -0.82 -19.44 -1.76
N ASN A 506 0.32 -18.79 -1.63
CA ASN A 506 1.58 -19.37 -1.19
C ASN A 506 2.24 -18.45 -0.15
N PHE A 507 3.23 -18.96 0.54
CA PHE A 507 3.94 -18.18 1.56
C PHE A 507 4.99 -17.25 0.94
N ILE A 508 5.14 -16.07 1.54
CA ILE A 508 6.22 -15.13 1.27
C ILE A 508 7.02 -14.97 2.56
N GLN A 509 8.33 -15.08 2.46
CA GLN A 509 9.26 -14.93 3.57
C GLN A 509 9.79 -13.51 3.64
N ASP A 510 8.92 -12.56 3.98
CA ASP A 510 9.26 -11.16 4.13
C ASP A 510 9.19 -10.66 5.59
N GLY A 511 8.57 -11.45 6.44
CA GLY A 511 8.46 -11.18 7.87
C GLY A 511 9.81 -11.20 8.55
N GLN A 512 10.07 -10.18 9.36
CA GLN A 512 11.38 -9.96 9.96
C GLN A 512 11.52 -10.58 11.34
N LEU A 513 10.40 -10.77 12.04
CA LEU A 513 10.41 -11.11 13.46
C LEU A 513 9.78 -12.47 13.75
N ARG A 514 8.78 -12.88 12.96
CA ARG A 514 8.08 -14.16 13.11
C ARG A 514 7.85 -14.83 11.75
N ASP A 515 7.83 -16.16 11.75
CA ASP A 515 7.41 -16.92 10.58
C ASP A 515 5.87 -16.90 10.41
N VAL A 516 5.36 -17.58 9.39
CA VAL A 516 3.93 -17.64 9.08
C VAL A 516 3.11 -18.33 10.17
N ASP A 517 3.71 -19.22 10.94
CA ASP A 517 3.08 -19.93 12.06
C ASP A 517 3.20 -19.14 13.38
N GLY A 518 3.84 -17.95 13.36
CA GLY A 518 4.03 -17.10 14.52
C GLY A 518 5.25 -17.44 15.38
N ASN A 519 6.11 -18.38 14.97
CA ASN A 519 7.34 -18.70 15.69
C ASN A 519 8.37 -17.58 15.55
N GLU A 520 9.18 -17.39 16.60
CA GLU A 520 10.18 -16.33 16.63
C GLU A 520 11.34 -16.59 15.67
N LEU A 521 11.69 -15.57 14.89
CA LEU A 521 12.90 -15.54 14.08
C LEU A 521 14.06 -14.87 14.84
N SER A 522 15.27 -14.97 14.29
CA SER A 522 16.51 -14.55 14.93
C SER A 522 16.56 -13.06 15.34
N CYS A 523 15.80 -12.21 14.67
CA CYS A 523 15.76 -10.76 14.94
C CYS A 523 14.78 -10.36 16.06
N MET A 524 13.95 -11.28 16.57
CA MET A 524 12.96 -10.93 17.61
C MET A 524 13.60 -10.48 18.93
N ALA A 525 14.60 -11.20 19.44
CA ALA A 525 15.26 -10.80 20.68
C ALA A 525 16.00 -9.47 20.57
N PRO A 526 16.78 -9.16 19.50
CA PRO A 526 17.30 -7.82 19.24
C PRO A 526 16.23 -6.75 19.13
N MET A 527 15.07 -7.03 18.51
CA MET A 527 13.96 -6.08 18.39
C MET A 527 13.35 -5.74 19.75
N ARG A 528 13.10 -6.72 20.59
CA ARG A 528 12.64 -6.48 21.97
C ARG A 528 13.65 -5.64 22.77
N HIS A 529 14.95 -5.82 22.50
CA HIS A 529 15.99 -4.98 23.11
C HIS A 529 15.88 -3.53 22.62
N LEU A 530 15.74 -3.32 21.31
CA LEU A 530 15.52 -2.00 20.72
C LEU A 530 14.26 -1.35 21.30
N ASN A 531 13.12 -2.06 21.32
CA ASN A 531 11.86 -1.55 21.87
C ASN A 531 12.03 -1.08 23.33
N ARG A 532 12.71 -1.85 24.16
CA ARG A 532 13.00 -1.45 25.57
C ARG A 532 13.93 -0.26 25.65
N ALA A 533 14.95 -0.18 24.79
CA ALA A 533 15.87 0.94 24.76
C ALA A 533 15.19 2.26 24.36
N MET A 534 14.08 2.17 23.63
CA MET A 534 13.31 3.34 23.15
C MET A 534 12.06 3.65 24.00
N GLN A 535 11.86 2.98 25.12
CA GLN A 535 10.85 3.35 26.14
C GLN A 535 11.31 4.56 26.93
#